data_2aab70e500ededa86b7759f2fccc3c4a
#
_entry.id   2aab70e500ededa86b7759f2fccc3c4a
#
_cell.length_a   1.000
_cell.length_b   1.000
_cell.length_c   1.000
_cell.angle_alpha   90.00
_cell.angle_beta   90.00
_cell.angle_gamma   90.00
#
_symmetry.space_group_name_H-M   'P 1'
#
loop_
_entity.id
_entity.type
_entity.pdbx_description
1 polymer ?
#
loop_
_entity_poly.entity_id
_entity_poly.type
_entity_poly.pdbx_seq_one_letter_code
_entity_poly.pdbx_strand_id
1 'polypeptide(L)'
;RSRGLGDVYKRQVHMLSAGAFNALLKTMEEPPEHVKFILATTEVHKVPATIVSRCQHFDFHRIRTQDIVDRLSYIASQENLVLDPDAAGLIAGLSDGGMRDALSLLDQCAAYSDNITAEVVSNAAGIAGRGYLFDILEAVCRHDAAEAIRMIDDLYAMSKDLAVLCSELIAQMRNIMIIKSADNSRELIVCMPDEFESCLLYTSDAADDLIGV
;
A
#
# COMPACT_ATOMS: atom_id res chain seq x y z
N ARG A 1 -17.66 -3.25 -28.96
CA ARG A 1 -19.02 -3.86 -28.98
C ARG A 1 -18.86 -5.37 -28.86
N SER A 2 -18.88 -5.94 -27.64
CA SER A 2 -19.04 -7.37 -27.46
C SER A 2 -20.50 -7.74 -27.73
N ARG A 3 -20.72 -8.44 -28.82
CA ARG A 3 -22.02 -9.02 -29.13
C ARG A 3 -22.13 -10.36 -28.42
N GLY A 4 -23.04 -10.47 -27.47
CA GLY A 4 -23.72 -11.73 -27.29
C GLY A 4 -23.53 -12.56 -26.04
N LEU A 5 -22.94 -12.04 -24.96
CA LEU A 5 -23.04 -12.67 -23.64
C LEU A 5 -23.47 -11.59 -22.66
N GLY A 6 -24.61 -11.76 -22.02
CA GLY A 6 -25.08 -10.87 -20.96
C GLY A 6 -24.31 -11.11 -19.69
N ASP A 7 -23.06 -10.60 -19.62
CA ASP A 7 -22.24 -10.72 -18.40
C ASP A 7 -22.75 -9.73 -17.34
N VAL A 8 -23.04 -10.23 -16.15
CA VAL A 8 -23.38 -9.40 -15.01
C VAL A 8 -22.17 -9.28 -14.11
N TYR A 9 -21.58 -8.06 -14.05
CA TYR A 9 -20.47 -7.74 -13.19
C TYR A 9 -20.95 -7.02 -11.93
N LYS A 10 -20.66 -7.55 -10.75
CA LYS A 10 -20.94 -6.88 -9.49
C LYS A 10 -19.67 -6.83 -8.64
N ARG A 11 -19.01 -5.67 -8.65
CA ARG A 11 -17.93 -5.36 -7.70
C ARG A 11 -18.56 -5.00 -6.35
N GLN A 12 -17.92 -5.42 -5.26
CA GLN A 12 -18.42 -5.20 -3.89
C GLN A 12 -19.84 -5.79 -3.68
N VAL A 13 -20.01 -7.05 -4.04
CA VAL A 13 -21.30 -7.74 -3.92
C VAL A 13 -21.84 -7.76 -2.48
N HIS A 14 -20.96 -7.67 -1.47
CA HIS A 14 -21.33 -7.55 -0.06
C HIS A 14 -22.17 -6.31 0.28
N MET A 15 -22.22 -5.30 -0.60
CA MET A 15 -23.04 -4.10 -0.44
C MET A 15 -24.49 -4.30 -0.90
N LEU A 16 -24.84 -5.48 -1.42
CA LEU A 16 -26.22 -5.77 -1.81
C LEU A 16 -27.11 -5.93 -0.58
N SER A 17 -28.35 -5.44 -0.68
CA SER A 17 -29.36 -5.69 0.35
C SER A 17 -29.78 -7.16 0.36
N ALA A 18 -30.33 -7.65 1.48
CA ALA A 18 -30.85 -9.01 1.59
C ALA A 18 -31.90 -9.32 0.52
N GLY A 19 -32.76 -8.35 0.18
CA GLY A 19 -33.75 -8.50 -0.90
C GLY A 19 -33.12 -8.66 -2.27
N ALA A 20 -32.01 -7.94 -2.55
CA ALA A 20 -31.27 -8.08 -3.79
C ALA A 20 -30.53 -9.41 -3.89
N PHE A 21 -29.98 -9.94 -2.79
CA PHE A 21 -29.43 -11.29 -2.74
C PHE A 21 -30.49 -12.36 -3.04
N ASN A 22 -31.67 -12.23 -2.46
CA ASN A 22 -32.76 -13.18 -2.71
C ASN A 22 -33.26 -13.16 -4.18
N ALA A 23 -33.29 -11.98 -4.80
CA ALA A 23 -33.59 -11.85 -6.21
C ALA A 23 -32.53 -12.49 -7.11
N LEU A 24 -31.24 -12.29 -6.74
CA LEU A 24 -30.10 -12.86 -7.44
C LEU A 24 -30.10 -14.40 -7.37
N LEU A 25 -30.42 -14.97 -6.21
CA LEU A 25 -30.49 -16.42 -6.00
C LEU A 25 -31.39 -17.10 -7.01
N LYS A 26 -32.61 -16.58 -7.23
CA LYS A 26 -33.56 -17.16 -8.18
C LYS A 26 -33.00 -17.23 -9.61
N THR A 27 -32.27 -16.20 -10.03
CA THR A 27 -31.66 -16.17 -11.37
C THR A 27 -30.39 -17.02 -11.46
N MET A 28 -29.69 -17.23 -10.34
CA MET A 28 -28.49 -18.09 -10.28
C MET A 28 -28.85 -19.57 -10.23
N GLU A 29 -30.06 -19.94 -9.75
CA GLU A 29 -30.54 -21.31 -9.74
C GLU A 29 -30.94 -21.78 -11.15
N GLU A 30 -31.53 -20.90 -11.96
CA GLU A 30 -31.94 -21.16 -13.33
C GLU A 30 -31.40 -20.05 -14.26
N PRO A 31 -30.07 -19.97 -14.46
CA PRO A 31 -29.51 -18.93 -15.29
C PRO A 31 -29.85 -19.14 -16.76
N PRO A 32 -30.14 -18.08 -17.52
CA PRO A 32 -30.23 -18.18 -18.96
C PRO A 32 -28.90 -18.69 -19.56
N GLU A 33 -28.96 -19.53 -20.61
CA GLU A 33 -27.77 -20.21 -21.18
C GLU A 33 -26.62 -19.29 -21.58
N HIS A 34 -26.92 -18.02 -21.87
CA HIS A 34 -25.95 -17.02 -22.32
C HIS A 34 -25.53 -16.03 -21.25
N VAL A 35 -25.88 -16.25 -19.97
CA VAL A 35 -25.59 -15.34 -18.87
C VAL A 35 -24.52 -15.93 -17.95
N LYS A 36 -23.49 -15.15 -17.62
CA LYS A 36 -22.49 -15.45 -16.59
C LYS A 36 -22.52 -14.38 -15.51
N PHE A 37 -22.48 -14.84 -14.26
CA PHE A 37 -22.38 -13.95 -13.10
C PHE A 37 -20.94 -13.89 -12.62
N ILE A 38 -20.37 -12.66 -12.57
CA ILE A 38 -19.05 -12.41 -11.98
C ILE A 38 -19.27 -11.51 -10.77
N LEU A 39 -19.05 -12.08 -9.60
CA LEU A 39 -19.21 -11.42 -8.31
C LEU A 39 -17.83 -11.22 -7.70
N ALA A 40 -17.55 -10.05 -7.18
CA ALA A 40 -16.29 -9.76 -6.49
C ALA A 40 -16.56 -9.08 -5.15
N THR A 41 -15.77 -9.40 -4.15
CA THR A 41 -15.87 -8.82 -2.81
C THR A 41 -14.52 -8.90 -2.09
N THR A 42 -14.27 -7.95 -1.23
CA THR A 42 -13.19 -8.01 -0.24
C THR A 42 -13.65 -8.65 1.08
N GLU A 43 -14.97 -8.89 1.23
CA GLU A 43 -15.59 -9.36 2.47
C GLU A 43 -16.51 -10.57 2.20
N VAL A 44 -15.92 -11.72 1.91
CA VAL A 44 -16.65 -12.96 1.61
C VAL A 44 -17.63 -13.35 2.72
N HIS A 45 -17.25 -13.11 3.97
CA HIS A 45 -18.08 -13.43 5.14
C HIS A 45 -19.43 -12.67 5.19
N LYS A 46 -19.55 -11.54 4.47
CA LYS A 46 -20.80 -10.79 4.34
C LYS A 46 -21.70 -11.29 3.20
N VAL A 47 -21.21 -12.21 2.37
CA VAL A 47 -21.99 -12.79 1.27
C VAL A 47 -22.71 -14.04 1.80
N PRO A 48 -24.04 -14.19 1.57
CA PRO A 48 -24.76 -15.36 2.02
C PRO A 48 -24.15 -16.68 1.50
N ALA A 49 -24.04 -17.67 2.37
CA ALA A 49 -23.49 -18.98 2.03
C ALA A 49 -24.22 -19.66 0.86
N THR A 50 -25.50 -19.36 0.70
CA THR A 50 -26.34 -19.83 -0.42
C THR A 50 -25.89 -19.30 -1.79
N ILE A 51 -25.30 -18.11 -1.84
CA ILE A 51 -24.68 -17.54 -3.05
C ILE A 51 -23.33 -18.18 -3.28
N VAL A 52 -22.49 -18.20 -2.24
CA VAL A 52 -21.10 -18.73 -2.30
C VAL A 52 -21.12 -20.19 -2.77
N SER A 53 -22.05 -21.02 -2.26
CA SER A 53 -22.14 -22.45 -2.63
C SER A 53 -22.49 -22.71 -4.10
N ARG A 54 -23.00 -21.71 -4.81
CA ARG A 54 -23.35 -21.79 -6.24
C ARG A 54 -22.35 -21.12 -7.17
N CYS A 55 -21.25 -20.61 -6.61
CA CYS A 55 -20.19 -19.94 -7.34
C CYS A 55 -18.90 -20.75 -7.34
N GLN A 56 -18.16 -20.67 -8.42
CA GLN A 56 -16.75 -21.04 -8.41
C GLN A 56 -15.99 -19.93 -7.70
N HIS A 57 -15.15 -20.28 -6.72
CA HIS A 57 -14.44 -19.34 -5.90
C HIS A 57 -12.99 -19.19 -6.36
N PHE A 58 -12.53 -17.95 -6.46
CA PHE A 58 -11.17 -17.59 -6.84
C PHE A 58 -10.65 -16.58 -5.84
N ASP A 59 -9.59 -16.92 -5.12
CA ASP A 59 -8.94 -16.02 -4.20
C ASP A 59 -7.84 -15.23 -4.92
N PHE A 60 -7.89 -13.91 -4.78
CA PHE A 60 -6.87 -13.00 -5.28
C PHE A 60 -6.00 -12.54 -4.13
N HIS A 61 -4.72 -12.80 -4.23
CA HIS A 61 -3.72 -12.39 -3.25
C HIS A 61 -2.96 -11.15 -3.71
N ARG A 62 -2.24 -10.54 -2.79
CA ARG A 62 -1.28 -9.49 -3.11
C ARG A 62 -0.21 -10.01 -4.06
N ILE A 63 0.17 -9.22 -5.04
CA ILE A 63 1.23 -9.53 -5.97
C ILE A 63 2.56 -9.40 -5.24
N ARG A 64 3.50 -10.32 -5.47
CA ARG A 64 4.83 -10.23 -4.87
C ARG A 64 5.57 -9.00 -5.38
N THR A 65 6.36 -8.39 -4.52
CA THR A 65 7.14 -7.18 -4.85
C THR A 65 7.99 -7.37 -6.11
N GLN A 66 8.66 -8.53 -6.25
CA GLN A 66 9.49 -8.82 -7.41
C GLN A 66 8.68 -8.87 -8.71
N ASP A 67 7.49 -9.49 -8.70
CA ASP A 67 6.61 -9.57 -9.89
C ASP A 67 6.14 -8.17 -10.32
N ILE A 68 5.96 -7.25 -9.36
CA ILE A 68 5.64 -5.84 -9.64
C ILE A 68 6.85 -5.14 -10.25
N VAL A 69 8.04 -5.28 -9.66
CA VAL A 69 9.30 -4.70 -10.17
C VAL A 69 9.55 -5.15 -11.62
N ASP A 70 9.43 -6.45 -11.90
CA ASP A 70 9.63 -7.01 -13.24
C ASP A 70 8.62 -6.39 -14.23
N ARG A 71 7.37 -6.22 -13.82
CA ARG A 71 6.34 -5.62 -14.65
C ARG A 71 6.57 -4.13 -14.89
N LEU A 72 6.97 -3.38 -13.87
CA LEU A 72 7.31 -1.95 -13.99
C LEU A 72 8.49 -1.75 -14.95
N SER A 73 9.55 -2.56 -14.80
CA SER A 73 10.73 -2.51 -15.67
C SER A 73 10.38 -2.82 -17.12
N TYR A 74 9.51 -3.82 -17.35
CA TYR A 74 9.01 -4.12 -18.68
C TYR A 74 8.25 -2.93 -19.30
N ILE A 75 7.34 -2.30 -18.55
CA ILE A 75 6.55 -1.17 -19.05
C ILE A 75 7.44 0.04 -19.30
N ALA A 76 8.33 0.38 -18.37
CA ALA A 76 9.29 1.48 -18.54
C ALA A 76 10.11 1.30 -19.82
N SER A 77 10.57 0.08 -20.13
CA SER A 77 11.29 -0.22 -21.37
C SER A 77 10.45 -0.02 -22.63
N GLN A 78 9.14 -0.26 -22.58
CA GLN A 78 8.24 -0.05 -23.73
C GLN A 78 7.91 1.44 -23.95
N GLU A 79 7.86 2.22 -22.86
CA GLU A 79 7.57 3.65 -22.88
C GLU A 79 8.84 4.53 -23.03
N ASN A 80 10.03 3.90 -23.22
CA ASN A 80 11.34 4.55 -23.29
C ASN A 80 11.70 5.37 -22.02
N LEU A 81 11.24 4.94 -20.87
CA LEU A 81 11.60 5.50 -19.57
C LEU A 81 12.83 4.78 -19.01
N VAL A 82 13.69 5.52 -18.34
CA VAL A 82 14.81 4.98 -17.57
C VAL A 82 14.35 4.82 -16.13
N LEU A 83 14.18 3.58 -15.69
CA LEU A 83 13.73 3.25 -14.34
C LEU A 83 14.86 2.62 -13.55
N ASP A 84 15.32 3.30 -12.50
CA ASP A 84 16.33 2.76 -11.59
C ASP A 84 15.77 1.57 -10.80
N PRO A 85 16.59 0.52 -10.53
CA PRO A 85 16.15 -0.64 -9.74
C PRO A 85 15.63 -0.27 -8.35
N ASP A 86 16.27 0.67 -7.67
CA ASP A 86 15.84 1.15 -6.35
C ASP A 86 14.51 1.89 -6.42
N ALA A 87 14.29 2.68 -7.49
CA ALA A 87 13.02 3.34 -7.76
C ALA A 87 11.90 2.31 -8.03
N ALA A 88 12.18 1.28 -8.82
CA ALA A 88 11.22 0.20 -9.09
C ALA A 88 10.85 -0.55 -7.80
N GLY A 89 11.84 -0.86 -6.95
CA GLY A 89 11.64 -1.47 -5.64
C GLY A 89 10.78 -0.60 -4.71
N LEU A 90 11.04 0.72 -4.70
CA LEU A 90 10.29 1.67 -3.90
C LEU A 90 8.82 1.78 -4.36
N ILE A 91 8.57 1.91 -5.67
CA ILE A 91 7.20 1.91 -6.23
C ILE A 91 6.47 0.62 -5.86
N ALA A 92 7.11 -0.54 -6.06
CA ALA A 92 6.51 -1.84 -5.77
C ALA A 92 6.17 -2.01 -4.28
N GLY A 93 7.03 -1.53 -3.40
CA GLY A 93 6.80 -1.53 -1.95
C GLY A 93 5.65 -0.63 -1.54
N LEU A 94 5.60 0.60 -2.05
CA LEU A 94 4.52 1.56 -1.75
C LEU A 94 3.15 1.10 -2.25
N SER A 95 3.12 0.22 -3.27
CA SER A 95 1.89 -0.28 -3.89
C SER A 95 1.21 -1.39 -3.11
N ASP A 96 1.82 -1.90 -2.04
CA ASP A 96 1.27 -2.92 -1.14
C ASP A 96 0.65 -4.14 -1.87
N GLY A 97 1.29 -4.58 -2.94
CA GLY A 97 0.84 -5.70 -3.77
C GLY A 97 -0.24 -5.35 -4.80
N GLY A 98 -0.54 -4.08 -5.01
CA GLY A 98 -1.52 -3.56 -5.97
C GLY A 98 -0.86 -3.12 -7.29
N MET A 99 -1.02 -3.88 -8.38
CA MET A 99 -0.45 -3.50 -9.69
C MET A 99 -1.00 -2.18 -10.22
N ARG A 100 -2.27 -1.86 -9.96
CA ARG A 100 -2.87 -0.59 -10.40
C ARG A 100 -2.20 0.59 -9.73
N ASP A 101 -1.96 0.50 -8.43
CA ASP A 101 -1.35 1.56 -7.64
C ASP A 101 0.11 1.75 -8.05
N ALA A 102 0.83 0.64 -8.31
CA ALA A 102 2.18 0.67 -8.85
C ALA A 102 2.27 1.40 -10.21
N LEU A 103 1.37 1.08 -11.13
CA LEU A 103 1.34 1.72 -12.45
C LEU A 103 0.93 3.18 -12.35
N SER A 104 -0.03 3.52 -11.49
CA SER A 104 -0.45 4.91 -11.29
C SER A 104 0.70 5.76 -10.72
N LEU A 105 1.50 5.20 -9.82
CA LEU A 105 2.66 5.89 -9.28
C LEU A 105 3.77 6.02 -10.32
N LEU A 106 4.00 4.99 -11.16
CA LEU A 106 4.94 5.07 -12.28
C LEU A 106 4.54 6.17 -13.26
N ASP A 107 3.26 6.26 -13.62
CA ASP A 107 2.73 7.31 -14.50
C ASP A 107 2.93 8.71 -13.89
N GLN A 108 2.72 8.85 -12.58
CA GLN A 108 3.00 10.10 -11.87
C GLN A 108 4.48 10.47 -11.93
N CYS A 109 5.38 9.50 -11.71
CA CYS A 109 6.82 9.74 -11.82
C CYS A 109 7.24 10.14 -13.23
N ALA A 110 6.69 9.48 -14.26
CA ALA A 110 6.98 9.79 -15.66
C ALA A 110 6.52 11.21 -16.05
N ALA A 111 5.49 11.75 -15.40
CA ALA A 111 5.09 13.15 -15.60
C ALA A 111 6.12 14.17 -15.07
N TYR A 112 7.01 13.77 -14.16
CA TYR A 112 8.08 14.62 -13.63
C TYR A 112 9.40 14.47 -14.42
N SER A 113 9.74 13.23 -14.83
CA SER A 113 11.03 12.95 -15.47
C SER A 113 11.00 11.64 -16.24
N ASP A 114 11.65 11.58 -17.39
CA ASP A 114 11.90 10.34 -18.13
C ASP A 114 12.93 9.44 -17.44
N ASN A 115 13.77 10.01 -16.54
CA ASN A 115 14.70 9.29 -15.69
C ASN A 115 14.12 9.19 -14.27
N ILE A 116 13.58 8.01 -13.94
CA ILE A 116 12.87 7.76 -12.69
C ILE A 116 13.84 7.18 -11.67
N THR A 117 14.30 8.04 -10.77
CA THR A 117 15.15 7.71 -9.61
C THR A 117 14.30 7.57 -8.35
N ALA A 118 14.88 7.01 -7.28
CA ALA A 118 14.22 6.93 -5.97
C ALA A 118 13.79 8.31 -5.45
N GLU A 119 14.53 9.36 -5.75
CA GLU A 119 14.19 10.75 -5.40
C GLU A 119 12.92 11.22 -6.12
N VAL A 120 12.80 10.94 -7.44
CA VAL A 120 11.61 11.26 -8.24
C VAL A 120 10.39 10.54 -7.67
N VAL A 121 10.53 9.25 -7.33
CA VAL A 121 9.45 8.47 -6.71
C VAL A 121 9.06 9.06 -5.35
N SER A 122 10.04 9.42 -4.53
CA SER A 122 9.83 10.04 -3.22
C SER A 122 9.03 11.34 -3.32
N ASN A 123 9.38 12.19 -4.29
CA ASN A 123 8.66 13.43 -4.55
C ASN A 123 7.23 13.18 -5.06
N ALA A 124 7.07 12.28 -6.02
CA ALA A 124 5.77 11.94 -6.62
C ALA A 124 4.82 11.28 -5.60
N ALA A 125 5.34 10.41 -4.75
CA ALA A 125 4.58 9.76 -3.69
C ALA A 125 4.33 10.66 -2.47
N GLY A 126 4.93 11.85 -2.42
CA GLY A 126 4.81 12.77 -1.28
C GLY A 126 5.49 12.25 0.00
N ILE A 127 6.50 11.37 -0.15
CA ILE A 127 7.28 10.85 0.99
C ILE A 127 8.59 11.63 1.19
N ALA A 128 8.92 12.54 0.28
CA ALA A 128 10.06 13.42 0.43
C ALA A 128 9.90 14.31 1.68
N GLY A 129 10.99 14.45 2.41
CA GLY A 129 11.03 15.35 3.57
C GLY A 129 10.40 14.78 4.84
N ARG A 130 10.32 13.46 5.00
CA ARG A 130 9.81 12.79 6.23
C ARG A 130 10.76 12.83 7.43
N GLY A 131 11.82 13.64 7.37
CA GLY A 131 12.77 13.81 8.49
C GLY A 131 12.09 14.14 9.82
N TYR A 132 10.98 14.90 9.78
CA TYR A 132 10.19 15.24 10.97
C TYR A 132 9.72 14.01 11.77
N LEU A 133 9.57 12.84 11.14
CA LEU A 133 9.20 11.61 11.86
C LEU A 133 10.31 11.18 12.81
N PHE A 134 11.56 11.28 12.36
CA PHE A 134 12.73 11.00 13.19
C PHE A 134 12.89 12.05 14.28
N ASP A 135 12.69 13.33 13.95
CA ASP A 135 12.79 14.43 14.92
C ASP A 135 11.75 14.27 16.06
N ILE A 136 10.51 13.89 15.71
CA ILE A 136 9.46 13.60 16.70
C ILE A 136 9.85 12.38 17.55
N LEU A 137 10.32 11.30 16.93
CA LEU A 137 10.74 10.10 17.65
C LEU A 137 11.92 10.41 18.59
N GLU A 138 12.87 11.23 18.15
CA GLU A 138 14.00 11.66 18.98
C GLU A 138 13.53 12.47 20.19
N ALA A 139 12.60 13.40 20.01
CA ALA A 139 12.01 14.15 21.11
C ALA A 139 11.30 13.21 22.11
N VAL A 140 10.58 12.19 21.62
CA VAL A 140 9.95 11.16 22.46
C VAL A 140 10.99 10.35 23.24
N CYS A 141 12.09 9.92 22.58
CA CYS A 141 13.18 9.19 23.23
C CYS A 141 13.85 10.00 24.33
N ARG A 142 14.02 11.29 24.12
CA ARG A 142 14.56 12.23 25.12
C ARG A 142 13.56 12.61 26.22
N HIS A 143 12.35 12.06 26.18
CA HIS A 143 11.22 12.39 27.07
C HIS A 143 10.83 13.88 27.04
N ASP A 144 11.11 14.57 25.92
CA ASP A 144 10.75 15.97 25.70
C ASP A 144 9.37 16.05 25.03
N ALA A 145 8.34 15.86 25.84
CA ALA A 145 6.96 15.93 25.38
C ALA A 145 6.58 17.33 24.85
N ALA A 146 7.20 18.40 25.38
CA ALA A 146 6.92 19.76 24.95
C ALA A 146 7.41 20.02 23.53
N GLU A 147 8.60 19.53 23.19
CA GLU A 147 9.18 19.61 21.84
C GLU A 147 8.37 18.76 20.86
N ALA A 148 8.04 17.51 21.21
CA ALA A 148 7.25 16.63 20.35
C ALA A 148 5.86 17.23 20.01
N ILE A 149 5.16 17.80 21.01
CA ILE A 149 3.86 18.44 20.79
C ILE A 149 4.00 19.68 19.91
N ARG A 150 5.04 20.48 20.09
CA ARG A 150 5.28 21.67 19.26
C ARG A 150 5.50 21.30 17.79
N MET A 151 6.33 20.28 17.52
CA MET A 151 6.55 19.78 16.16
C MET A 151 5.26 19.30 15.49
N ILE A 152 4.38 18.61 16.24
CA ILE A 152 3.08 18.16 15.75
C ILE A 152 2.17 19.36 15.45
N ASP A 153 2.18 20.38 16.28
CA ASP A 153 1.38 21.60 16.09
C ASP A 153 1.84 22.38 14.86
N ASP A 154 3.14 22.49 14.65
CA ASP A 154 3.74 23.10 13.45
C ASP A 154 3.32 22.36 12.17
N LEU A 155 3.36 21.01 12.17
CA LEU A 155 2.89 20.19 11.04
C LEU A 155 1.41 20.36 10.78
N TYR A 156 0.59 20.46 11.84
CA TYR A 156 -0.83 20.75 11.73
C TYR A 156 -1.10 22.13 11.14
N ALA A 157 -0.35 23.14 11.56
CA ALA A 157 -0.42 24.49 11.01
C ALA A 157 -0.06 24.54 9.50
N MET A 158 0.83 23.62 9.05
CA MET A 158 1.16 23.39 7.63
C MET A 158 0.11 22.54 6.89
N SER A 159 -1.07 22.31 7.48
CA SER A 159 -2.17 21.51 6.92
C SER A 159 -1.87 20.00 6.77
N LYS A 160 -0.92 19.47 7.53
CA LYS A 160 -0.70 18.02 7.58
C LYS A 160 -1.87 17.34 8.31
N ASP A 161 -2.42 16.28 7.70
CA ASP A 161 -3.45 15.47 8.32
C ASP A 161 -2.88 14.65 9.48
N LEU A 162 -3.41 14.82 10.68
CA LEU A 162 -2.94 14.12 11.88
C LEU A 162 -3.18 12.61 11.82
N ALA A 163 -4.22 12.13 11.13
CA ALA A 163 -4.45 10.69 10.97
C ALA A 163 -3.37 10.08 10.06
N VAL A 164 -2.97 10.79 9.01
CA VAL A 164 -1.86 10.40 8.15
C VAL A 164 -0.55 10.41 8.93
N LEU A 165 -0.28 11.47 9.71
CA LEU A 165 0.91 11.56 10.57
C LEU A 165 1.00 10.39 11.57
N CYS A 166 -0.10 10.04 12.24
CA CYS A 166 -0.14 8.87 13.11
C CYS A 166 0.19 7.57 12.37
N SER A 167 -0.36 7.39 11.18
CA SER A 167 -0.11 6.21 10.36
C SER A 167 1.36 6.12 9.93
N GLU A 168 1.96 7.25 9.57
CA GLU A 168 3.39 7.36 9.22
C GLU A 168 4.28 7.05 10.42
N LEU A 169 3.97 7.57 11.61
CA LEU A 169 4.71 7.27 12.84
C LEU A 169 4.61 5.78 13.22
N ILE A 170 3.43 5.18 13.11
CA ILE A 170 3.24 3.74 13.37
C ILE A 170 4.09 2.90 12.38
N ALA A 171 4.08 3.25 11.10
CA ALA A 171 4.87 2.57 10.09
C ALA A 171 6.38 2.71 10.38
N GLN A 172 6.83 3.88 10.79
CA GLN A 172 8.22 4.15 11.14
C GLN A 172 8.66 3.35 12.37
N MET A 173 7.86 3.34 13.43
CA MET A 173 8.14 2.53 14.63
C MET A 173 8.20 1.02 14.29
N ARG A 174 7.28 0.54 13.44
CA ARG A 174 7.31 -0.84 12.95
C ARG A 174 8.61 -1.14 12.21
N ASN A 175 9.08 -0.23 11.33
CA ASN A 175 10.33 -0.40 10.60
C ASN A 175 11.52 -0.49 11.56
N ILE A 176 11.61 0.38 12.55
CA ILE A 176 12.64 0.36 13.59
C ILE A 176 12.62 -0.98 14.36
N MET A 177 11.43 -1.46 14.75
CA MET A 177 11.29 -2.76 15.42
C MET A 177 11.77 -3.92 14.56
N ILE A 178 11.45 -3.94 13.25
CA ILE A 178 11.90 -4.98 12.32
C ILE A 178 13.42 -4.97 12.20
N ILE A 179 14.03 -3.78 12.04
CA ILE A 179 15.48 -3.63 11.93
C ILE A 179 16.17 -4.17 13.19
N LYS A 180 15.61 -3.91 14.37
CA LYS A 180 16.15 -4.41 15.65
C LYS A 180 15.99 -5.91 15.83
N SER A 181 14.98 -6.52 15.22
CA SER A 181 14.59 -7.90 15.51
C SER A 181 14.93 -8.92 14.42
N ALA A 182 15.27 -8.49 13.22
CA ALA A 182 15.45 -9.37 12.06
C ALA A 182 16.82 -9.19 11.40
N ASP A 183 17.55 -10.30 11.22
CA ASP A 183 18.87 -10.30 10.56
C ASP A 183 18.81 -9.87 9.09
N ASN A 184 17.67 -10.05 8.41
CA ASN A 184 17.45 -9.70 7.00
C ASN A 184 16.39 -8.58 6.84
N SER A 185 16.50 -7.54 7.66
CA SER A 185 15.50 -6.48 7.80
C SER A 185 15.26 -5.70 6.51
N ARG A 186 16.29 -5.55 5.63
CA ARG A 186 16.20 -4.76 4.41
C ARG A 186 15.17 -5.29 3.40
N GLU A 187 14.91 -6.60 3.37
CA GLU A 187 13.89 -7.20 2.50
C GLU A 187 12.46 -7.07 3.05
N LEU A 188 12.33 -6.78 4.34
CA LEU A 188 11.06 -6.70 5.05
C LEU A 188 10.53 -5.27 5.19
N ILE A 189 11.34 -4.28 4.83
CA ILE A 189 11.04 -2.86 5.01
C ILE A 189 11.03 -2.15 3.67
N VAL A 190 10.04 -1.28 3.50
CA VAL A 190 9.93 -0.37 2.36
C VAL A 190 10.25 1.04 2.84
N CYS A 191 11.47 1.49 2.62
CA CYS A 191 11.92 2.85 2.95
C CYS A 191 13.04 3.28 1.99
N MET A 192 13.33 4.58 2.00
CA MET A 192 14.48 5.12 1.29
C MET A 192 15.79 4.59 1.91
N PRO A 193 16.88 4.46 1.12
CA PRO A 193 18.19 4.08 1.67
C PRO A 193 18.63 4.94 2.85
N ASP A 194 18.46 6.26 2.77
CA ASP A 194 18.81 7.22 3.83
C ASP A 194 17.93 7.05 5.08
N GLU A 195 16.64 6.72 4.89
CA GLU A 195 15.73 6.42 6.00
C GLU A 195 16.13 5.11 6.69
N PHE A 196 16.60 4.12 5.93
CA PHE A 196 17.09 2.87 6.49
C PHE A 196 18.34 3.08 7.36
N GLU A 197 19.30 3.88 6.87
CA GLU A 197 20.49 4.26 7.66
C GLU A 197 20.10 5.04 8.92
N SER A 198 19.15 5.96 8.81
CA SER A 198 18.62 6.68 9.96
C SER A 198 17.98 5.72 10.98
N CYS A 199 17.17 4.74 10.50
CA CYS A 199 16.61 3.72 11.38
C CYS A 199 17.70 2.89 12.08
N LEU A 200 18.79 2.54 11.40
CA LEU A 200 19.92 1.81 11.99
C LEU A 200 20.59 2.61 13.12
N LEU A 201 20.78 3.92 12.93
CA LEU A 201 21.33 4.80 13.98
C LEU A 201 20.44 4.80 15.22
N TYR A 202 19.11 4.86 15.03
CA TYR A 202 18.16 4.79 16.15
C TYR A 202 18.15 3.43 16.86
N THR A 203 18.59 2.35 16.22
CA THR A 203 18.66 1.02 16.86
C THR A 203 19.91 0.84 17.68
N SER A 204 20.99 1.60 17.43
CA SER A 204 22.26 1.47 18.13
C SER A 204 22.37 2.32 19.40
N ASP A 205 21.78 3.53 19.44
CA ASP A 205 21.99 4.48 20.54
C ASP A 205 20.74 4.74 21.41
N ALA A 206 19.54 4.81 20.80
CA ALA A 206 18.33 5.23 21.52
C ALA A 206 17.44 4.06 21.98
N ALA A 207 17.67 2.86 21.50
CA ALA A 207 16.79 1.72 21.78
C ALA A 207 17.06 1.06 23.11
N ASP A 208 18.20 1.22 23.72
CA ASP A 208 18.49 0.71 25.07
C ASP A 208 17.73 1.53 26.14
N ASP A 209 17.39 2.79 25.85
CA ASP A 209 16.61 3.64 26.76
C ASP A 209 15.08 3.48 26.62
N LEU A 210 14.58 3.06 25.45
CA LEU A 210 13.13 2.91 25.19
C LEU A 210 12.54 1.54 25.63
N ILE A 211 13.37 0.51 25.77
CA ILE A 211 12.95 -0.86 26.13
C ILE A 211 13.65 -1.29 27.43
N GLY A 212 14.11 -0.32 28.21
CA GLY A 212 14.66 -0.56 29.54
C GLY A 212 13.59 -1.15 30.49
N VAL A 213 13.46 -2.48 30.51
CA VAL A 213 12.97 -3.31 31.61
C VAL A 213 14.04 -4.31 31.90
#